data_d569ca9cf8156f4023d4a9ec06ee4474
#
_entry.id   d569ca9cf8156f4023d4a9ec06ee4474
#
_cell.length_a   1.000
_cell.length_b   1.000
_cell.length_c   1.000
_cell.angle_alpha   90.00
_cell.angle_beta   90.00
_cell.angle_gamma   90.00
#
_symmetry.space_group_name_H-M   'P 1'
#
loop_
_entity.id
_entity.type
_entity.pdbx_description
1 polymer ?
#
loop_
_entity_poly.entity_id
_entity_poly.type
_entity_poly.pdbx_seq_one_letter_code
_entity_poly.pdbx_strand_id
1 'polypeptide(L)'
;QAEDGIRDSVASRGLGDVYKRQTITPSVILRNILENPGWYTAYTPYQPEVSQGRLEMLMNFQQMIIDLTGMDIANASLLDESTAAAEAMMMAFKIKKSAKFTFCVQNKCHPQTLSVLKTRAKPLGIKIIFDNPDDDTFGCLIQNPDTYGEIANLNDLININKSHDALSIIAADIMSLVVMKSPKDFGADIVVGSTQRFGVPMGLGGPHAAYFATLDEYKRMIPGRLIGVSVDRTNKRSYRMALQTREQHIRREKATSNICTAQALLAIISASYAIYHGPTRLKNIANDLSLIHISEPTRRYAISYAVFCL
;
A
#
# COMPACT_ATOMS: atom_id res chain seq x y z
N GLN A 1 -26.64 -11.93 17.12
CA GLN A 1 -27.43 -12.67 16.10
C GLN A 1 -27.44 -11.95 14.74
N ALA A 2 -27.59 -10.64 14.65
CA ALA A 2 -27.54 -9.92 13.37
C ALA A 2 -26.11 -9.84 12.81
N GLU A 3 -25.10 -9.68 13.65
CA GLU A 3 -23.70 -9.70 13.23
C GLU A 3 -23.25 -11.09 12.72
N ASP A 4 -23.71 -12.15 13.34
CA ASP A 4 -23.40 -13.52 12.91
C ASP A 4 -24.06 -13.86 11.58
N GLY A 5 -25.29 -13.40 11.33
CA GLY A 5 -25.97 -13.57 10.04
C GLY A 5 -25.31 -12.81 8.90
N ILE A 6 -24.75 -11.61 9.17
CA ILE A 6 -23.95 -10.87 8.18
C ILE A 6 -22.62 -11.58 7.92
N ARG A 7 -22.00 -12.13 8.95
CA ARG A 7 -20.77 -12.93 8.83
C ARG A 7 -20.95 -14.15 7.93
N ASP A 8 -22.03 -14.89 8.13
CA ASP A 8 -22.31 -16.09 7.34
C ASP A 8 -22.72 -15.78 5.90
N SER A 9 -23.48 -14.71 5.67
CA SER A 9 -23.89 -14.30 4.33
C SER A 9 -22.72 -13.78 3.48
N VAL A 10 -21.76 -13.12 4.11
CA VAL A 10 -20.54 -12.63 3.47
C VAL A 10 -19.60 -13.80 3.17
N ALA A 11 -19.47 -14.75 4.07
CA ALA A 11 -18.66 -15.95 3.86
C ALA A 11 -19.19 -16.85 2.73
N SER A 12 -20.52 -16.98 2.61
CA SER A 12 -21.17 -17.83 1.59
C SER A 12 -21.06 -17.27 0.15
N ARG A 13 -20.71 -15.99 -0.02
CA ARG A 13 -20.64 -15.31 -1.32
C ARG A 13 -19.21 -15.04 -1.81
N GLY A 14 -18.20 -15.71 -1.28
CA GLY A 14 -16.80 -15.45 -1.61
C GLY A 14 -16.24 -14.15 -1.01
N LEU A 15 -17.01 -13.47 -0.15
CA LEU A 15 -16.60 -12.30 0.61
C LEU A 15 -15.99 -12.64 1.98
N GLY A 16 -15.87 -13.93 2.31
CA GLY A 16 -15.22 -14.41 3.53
C GLY A 16 -13.78 -13.94 3.71
N ASP A 17 -13.12 -13.70 2.61
CA ASP A 17 -11.82 -13.09 2.48
C ASP A 17 -11.76 -11.66 3.06
N VAL A 18 -12.76 -10.87 2.70
CA VAL A 18 -12.93 -9.49 3.16
C VAL A 18 -13.12 -9.43 4.68
N TYR A 19 -13.90 -10.35 5.24
CA TYR A 19 -14.13 -10.46 6.68
C TYR A 19 -12.83 -10.76 7.45
N LYS A 20 -12.00 -11.66 6.96
CA LYS A 20 -10.75 -12.02 7.61
C LYS A 20 -9.66 -10.96 7.49
N ARG A 21 -9.78 -10.04 6.54
CA ARG A 21 -8.88 -8.88 6.40
C ARG A 21 -9.20 -7.76 7.38
N GLN A 22 -10.37 -7.82 8.01
CA GLN A 22 -10.83 -6.74 8.86
C GLN A 22 -10.29 -6.89 10.27
N THR A 23 -9.43 -5.98 10.66
CA THR A 23 -9.18 -5.69 12.06
C THR A 23 -10.29 -4.78 12.59
N ILE A 24 -10.71 -4.98 13.83
CA ILE A 24 -11.75 -4.16 14.45
C ILE A 24 -11.24 -2.72 14.57
N THR A 25 -11.96 -1.78 13.98
CA THR A 25 -11.68 -0.35 14.16
C THR A 25 -11.97 0.01 15.61
N PRO A 26 -10.99 0.51 16.39
CA PRO A 26 -11.24 0.96 17.76
C PRO A 26 -12.33 2.04 17.81
N SER A 27 -13.26 1.92 18.76
CA SER A 27 -14.40 2.85 18.89
C SER A 27 -13.97 4.31 19.01
N VAL A 28 -12.81 4.57 19.62
CA VAL A 28 -12.26 5.92 19.73
C VAL A 28 -11.85 6.49 18.38
N ILE A 29 -11.32 5.67 17.47
CA ILE A 29 -10.97 6.08 16.11
C ILE A 29 -12.24 6.28 15.29
N LEU A 30 -13.19 5.38 15.38
CA LEU A 30 -14.48 5.47 14.70
C LEU A 30 -15.16 6.82 15.04
N ARG A 31 -15.39 7.07 16.33
CA ARG A 31 -16.07 8.28 16.81
C ARG A 31 -15.30 9.56 16.53
N ASN A 32 -13.98 9.59 16.79
CA ASN A 32 -13.23 10.84 16.77
C ASN A 32 -12.65 11.18 15.39
N ILE A 33 -12.57 10.22 14.47
CA ILE A 33 -12.03 10.45 13.14
C ILE A 33 -13.09 10.19 12.07
N LEU A 34 -13.63 8.97 11.97
CA LEU A 34 -14.53 8.61 10.89
C LEU A 34 -15.87 9.34 10.96
N GLU A 35 -16.42 9.50 12.16
CA GLU A 35 -17.71 10.18 12.39
C GLU A 35 -17.57 11.70 12.64
N ASN A 36 -16.34 12.22 12.69
CA ASN A 36 -16.08 13.62 12.95
C ASN A 36 -16.01 14.45 11.66
N PRO A 37 -16.92 15.41 11.45
CA PRO A 37 -16.95 16.21 10.23
C PRO A 37 -15.67 17.04 10.00
N GLY A 38 -14.92 17.37 11.03
CA GLY A 38 -13.62 18.04 10.92
C GLY A 38 -12.59 17.20 10.13
N TRP A 39 -12.78 15.88 10.06
CA TRP A 39 -11.92 14.98 9.30
C TRP A 39 -12.53 14.56 7.96
N TYR A 40 -13.77 14.10 7.93
CA TYR A 40 -14.33 13.48 6.71
C TYR A 40 -14.79 14.49 5.65
N THR A 41 -15.03 15.75 6.00
CA THR A 41 -15.36 16.79 5.02
C THR A 41 -14.14 17.39 4.33
N ALA A 42 -12.94 17.01 4.75
CA ALA A 42 -11.72 17.60 4.28
C ALA A 42 -11.28 17.04 2.93
N TYR A 43 -11.05 17.92 1.99
CA TYR A 43 -10.40 17.64 0.73
C TYR A 43 -8.87 17.58 0.89
N THR A 44 -8.15 17.44 -0.22
CA THR A 44 -6.68 17.49 -0.20
C THR A 44 -6.17 18.75 0.50
N PRO A 45 -5.23 18.65 1.45
CA PRO A 45 -4.78 19.78 2.27
C PRO A 45 -3.80 20.70 1.50
N TYR A 46 -4.29 21.35 0.44
CA TYR A 46 -3.50 22.31 -0.35
C TYR A 46 -3.16 23.59 0.42
N GLN A 47 -4.00 23.97 1.37
CA GLN A 47 -3.78 25.11 2.24
C GLN A 47 -3.22 24.64 3.58
N PRO A 48 -1.88 24.68 3.77
CA PRO A 48 -1.26 24.16 4.98
C PRO A 48 -1.70 24.94 6.23
N GLU A 49 -2.03 26.21 6.09
CA GLU A 49 -2.42 27.09 7.21
C GLU A 49 -3.62 26.57 8.01
N VAL A 50 -4.58 25.96 7.32
CA VAL A 50 -5.82 25.42 7.90
C VAL A 50 -5.82 23.90 8.00
N SER A 51 -4.70 23.25 7.73
CA SER A 51 -4.62 21.80 7.58
C SER A 51 -3.49 21.15 8.40
N GLN A 52 -2.89 21.86 9.34
CA GLN A 52 -1.70 21.39 10.07
C GLN A 52 -1.92 20.03 10.74
N GLY A 53 -3.03 19.83 11.45
CA GLY A 53 -3.30 18.53 12.09
C GLY A 53 -3.47 17.38 11.10
N ARG A 54 -4.10 17.63 9.94
CA ARG A 54 -4.22 16.61 8.89
C ARG A 54 -2.87 16.29 8.24
N LEU A 55 -2.06 17.30 7.98
CA LEU A 55 -0.71 17.13 7.44
C LEU A 55 0.18 16.38 8.41
N GLU A 56 0.07 16.65 9.71
CA GLU A 56 0.79 15.91 10.75
C GLU A 56 0.39 14.42 10.76
N MET A 57 -0.90 14.10 10.67
CA MET A 57 -1.35 12.73 10.61
C MET A 57 -0.94 12.01 9.32
N LEU A 58 -0.90 12.70 8.19
CA LEU A 58 -0.36 12.16 6.94
C LEU A 58 1.16 11.96 7.01
N MET A 59 1.89 12.81 7.73
CA MET A 59 3.31 12.59 8.03
C MET A 59 3.50 11.33 8.90
N ASN A 60 2.67 11.13 9.91
CA ASN A 60 2.69 9.90 10.71
C ASN A 60 2.38 8.66 9.86
N PHE A 61 1.46 8.77 8.89
CA PHE A 61 1.22 7.70 7.92
C PHE A 61 2.49 7.37 7.10
N GLN A 62 3.15 8.37 6.55
CA GLN A 62 4.40 8.17 5.81
C GLN A 62 5.47 7.50 6.68
N GLN A 63 5.65 7.97 7.90
CA GLN A 63 6.64 7.43 8.84
C GLN A 63 6.31 5.96 9.18
N MET A 64 5.06 5.65 9.46
CA MET A 64 4.60 4.28 9.71
C MET A 64 4.96 3.33 8.54
N ILE A 65 4.74 3.78 7.31
CA ILE A 65 5.08 2.98 6.12
C ILE A 65 6.60 2.82 5.97
N ILE A 66 7.36 3.88 6.21
CA ILE A 66 8.83 3.83 6.20
C ILE A 66 9.33 2.81 7.22
N ASP A 67 8.83 2.87 8.45
CA ASP A 67 9.25 1.98 9.54
C ASP A 67 8.92 0.50 9.25
N LEU A 68 7.75 0.22 8.67
CA LEU A 68 7.34 -1.15 8.33
C LEU A 68 8.04 -1.73 7.10
N THR A 69 8.26 -0.92 6.08
CA THR A 69 8.88 -1.37 4.82
C THR A 69 10.40 -1.30 4.85
N GLY A 70 10.97 -0.53 5.77
CA GLY A 70 12.39 -0.18 5.83
C GLY A 70 12.83 0.81 4.74
N MET A 71 11.93 1.25 3.86
CA MET A 71 12.27 2.13 2.74
C MET A 71 12.62 3.55 3.22
N ASP A 72 13.24 4.36 2.34
CA ASP A 72 13.74 5.68 2.71
C ASP A 72 12.65 6.75 2.68
N ILE A 73 11.65 6.58 1.80
CA ILE A 73 10.57 7.56 1.60
C ILE A 73 9.27 6.85 1.27
N ALA A 74 8.16 7.37 1.79
CA ALA A 74 6.81 6.92 1.46
C ALA A 74 5.90 8.10 1.12
N ASN A 75 4.91 7.88 0.26
CA ASN A 75 3.91 8.90 -0.07
C ASN A 75 2.77 8.98 0.98
N ALA A 76 1.95 10.01 0.84
CA ALA A 76 0.79 10.26 1.71
C ALA A 76 -0.48 9.57 1.20
N SER A 77 -0.37 8.35 0.73
CA SER A 77 -1.34 7.38 0.22
C SER A 77 -1.63 7.40 -1.27
N LEU A 78 -2.19 6.30 -1.74
CA LEU A 78 -2.80 6.09 -3.04
C LEU A 78 -4.19 5.46 -2.87
N LEU A 79 -4.87 5.14 -3.98
CA LEU A 79 -6.24 4.61 -3.97
C LEU A 79 -6.30 3.20 -3.37
N ASP A 80 -5.64 2.25 -4.03
CA ASP A 80 -5.61 0.83 -3.65
C ASP A 80 -4.28 0.18 -4.09
N GLU A 81 -4.04 -1.06 -3.65
CA GLU A 81 -2.83 -1.81 -3.98
C GLU A 81 -2.63 -1.97 -5.49
N SER A 82 -3.69 -2.28 -6.22
CA SER A 82 -3.62 -2.50 -7.67
C SER A 82 -3.18 -1.24 -8.41
N THR A 83 -3.71 -0.09 -8.02
CA THR A 83 -3.31 1.22 -8.54
C THR A 83 -1.86 1.54 -8.14
N ALA A 84 -1.48 1.26 -6.90
CA ALA A 84 -0.11 1.48 -6.43
C ALA A 84 0.90 0.61 -7.20
N ALA A 85 0.57 -0.66 -7.46
CA ALA A 85 1.39 -1.56 -8.29
C ALA A 85 1.52 -1.04 -9.73
N ALA A 86 0.43 -0.53 -10.32
CA ALA A 86 0.47 0.06 -11.64
C ALA A 86 1.31 1.35 -11.69
N GLU A 87 1.24 2.19 -10.67
CA GLU A 87 2.11 3.36 -10.54
C GLU A 87 3.58 2.95 -10.35
N ALA A 88 3.84 1.85 -9.64
CA ALA A 88 5.20 1.30 -9.50
C ALA A 88 5.75 0.80 -10.83
N MET A 89 4.95 0.10 -11.65
CA MET A 89 5.30 -0.26 -13.02
C MET A 89 5.65 0.97 -13.85
N MET A 90 4.81 2.02 -13.79
CA MET A 90 5.03 3.26 -14.54
C MET A 90 6.29 3.99 -14.09
N MET A 91 6.55 4.00 -12.78
CA MET A 91 7.75 4.60 -12.21
C MET A 91 9.00 3.83 -12.65
N ALA A 92 8.99 2.51 -12.57
CA ALA A 92 10.10 1.66 -13.02
C ALA A 92 10.41 1.85 -14.52
N PHE A 93 9.37 1.93 -15.36
CA PHE A 93 9.50 2.22 -16.78
C PHE A 93 10.21 3.55 -17.04
N LYS A 94 9.85 4.60 -16.30
CA LYS A 94 10.49 5.91 -16.39
C LYS A 94 11.94 5.90 -15.86
N ILE A 95 12.22 5.18 -14.77
CA ILE A 95 13.58 5.04 -14.20
C ILE A 95 14.51 4.41 -15.24
N LYS A 96 14.05 3.37 -15.92
CA LYS A 96 14.81 2.71 -17.01
C LYS A 96 14.73 3.48 -18.33
N LYS A 97 14.31 4.77 -18.30
CA LYS A 97 14.24 5.70 -19.44
C LYS A 97 13.42 5.17 -20.62
N SER A 98 12.45 4.32 -20.36
CA SER A 98 11.61 3.67 -21.37
C SER A 98 12.43 2.95 -22.45
N ALA A 99 13.59 2.41 -22.10
CA ALA A 99 14.49 1.70 -23.02
C ALA A 99 14.15 0.21 -23.14
N LYS A 100 13.44 -0.32 -22.13
CA LYS A 100 12.96 -1.70 -22.04
C LYS A 100 11.43 -1.69 -21.99
N PHE A 101 10.76 -2.67 -22.58
CA PHE A 101 9.29 -2.66 -22.72
C PHE A 101 8.60 -3.88 -22.08
N THR A 102 9.35 -4.73 -21.37
CA THR A 102 8.79 -5.89 -20.69
C THR A 102 8.69 -5.67 -19.19
N PHE A 103 7.53 -5.97 -18.61
CA PHE A 103 7.28 -5.97 -17.18
C PHE A 103 6.95 -7.38 -16.70
N CYS A 104 7.72 -7.89 -15.75
CA CYS A 104 7.52 -9.22 -15.20
C CYS A 104 6.58 -9.18 -13.99
N VAL A 105 5.68 -10.15 -13.90
CA VAL A 105 4.74 -10.28 -12.77
C VAL A 105 4.78 -11.72 -12.29
N GLN A 106 4.85 -11.91 -10.98
CA GLN A 106 4.71 -13.25 -10.40
C GLN A 106 3.35 -13.84 -10.77
N ASN A 107 3.32 -15.09 -11.24
CA ASN A 107 2.10 -15.75 -11.73
C ASN A 107 1.00 -15.85 -10.65
N LYS A 108 1.38 -15.89 -9.38
CA LYS A 108 0.47 -15.90 -8.22
C LYS A 108 0.09 -14.51 -7.70
N CYS A 109 0.33 -13.44 -8.46
CA CYS A 109 -0.12 -12.09 -8.14
C CYS A 109 -1.66 -12.03 -8.09
N HIS A 110 -2.19 -11.12 -7.29
CA HIS A 110 -3.64 -10.93 -7.18
C HIS A 110 -4.29 -10.60 -8.53
N PRO A 111 -5.39 -11.29 -8.91
CA PRO A 111 -6.05 -11.11 -10.20
C PRO A 111 -6.47 -9.66 -10.48
N GLN A 112 -6.91 -8.93 -9.45
CA GLN A 112 -7.28 -7.52 -9.55
C GLN A 112 -6.06 -6.66 -9.92
N THR A 113 -4.93 -6.89 -9.25
CA THR A 113 -3.68 -6.19 -9.53
C THR A 113 -3.22 -6.45 -10.96
N LEU A 114 -3.25 -7.71 -11.39
CA LEU A 114 -2.91 -8.08 -12.76
C LEU A 114 -3.82 -7.41 -13.81
N SER A 115 -5.12 -7.31 -13.54
CA SER A 115 -6.08 -6.65 -14.43
C SER A 115 -5.77 -5.16 -14.61
N VAL A 116 -5.46 -4.45 -13.52
CA VAL A 116 -5.08 -3.03 -13.55
C VAL A 116 -3.75 -2.83 -14.27
N LEU A 117 -2.75 -3.68 -13.99
CA LEU A 117 -1.46 -3.65 -14.69
C LEU A 117 -1.62 -3.79 -16.20
N LYS A 118 -2.39 -4.78 -16.68
CA LYS A 118 -2.68 -4.98 -18.11
C LYS A 118 -3.35 -3.75 -18.73
N THR A 119 -4.30 -3.16 -18.03
CA THR A 119 -5.00 -1.95 -18.49
C THR A 119 -4.06 -0.76 -18.64
N ARG A 120 -3.14 -0.57 -17.70
CA ARG A 120 -2.18 0.53 -17.70
C ARG A 120 -1.00 0.30 -18.64
N ALA A 121 -0.60 -0.95 -18.86
CA ALA A 121 0.47 -1.34 -19.76
C ALA A 121 0.12 -1.15 -21.25
N LYS A 122 -1.13 -1.49 -21.61
CA LYS A 122 -1.59 -1.52 -23.01
C LYS A 122 -1.35 -0.22 -23.79
N PRO A 123 -1.71 0.98 -23.30
CA PRO A 123 -1.51 2.23 -24.05
C PRO A 123 -0.05 2.59 -24.29
N LEU A 124 0.88 2.02 -23.53
CA LEU A 124 2.30 2.30 -23.60
C LEU A 124 3.09 1.22 -24.37
N GLY A 125 2.41 0.20 -24.86
CA GLY A 125 3.06 -0.93 -25.53
C GLY A 125 3.90 -1.80 -24.59
N ILE A 126 3.68 -1.71 -23.27
CA ILE A 126 4.41 -2.54 -22.29
C ILE A 126 3.86 -3.97 -22.36
N LYS A 127 4.76 -4.93 -22.57
CA LYS A 127 4.46 -6.35 -22.54
C LYS A 127 4.53 -6.89 -21.13
N ILE A 128 3.51 -7.60 -20.67
CA ILE A 128 3.52 -8.29 -19.38
C ILE A 128 3.90 -9.75 -19.60
N ILE A 129 4.93 -10.22 -18.88
CA ILE A 129 5.38 -11.62 -18.83
C ILE A 129 5.25 -12.14 -17.39
N PHE A 130 5.40 -13.44 -17.19
CA PHE A 130 5.22 -14.09 -15.90
C PHE A 130 6.46 -14.85 -15.46
N ASP A 131 6.79 -14.72 -14.17
CA ASP A 131 7.79 -15.46 -13.39
C ASP A 131 9.25 -15.32 -13.84
N ASN A 132 9.52 -15.32 -15.14
CA ASN A 132 10.88 -15.33 -15.67
C ASN A 132 11.18 -14.01 -16.38
N PRO A 133 11.94 -13.10 -15.77
CA PRO A 133 12.38 -11.88 -16.46
C PRO A 133 13.33 -12.20 -17.60
N ASP A 134 13.31 -11.37 -18.62
CA ASP A 134 14.22 -11.38 -19.77
C ASP A 134 15.08 -10.11 -19.80
N ASP A 135 15.98 -9.99 -20.76
CA ASP A 135 16.89 -8.84 -20.87
C ASP A 135 16.18 -7.53 -21.24
N ASP A 136 14.94 -7.61 -21.78
CA ASP A 136 14.07 -6.46 -22.04
C ASP A 136 13.22 -6.07 -20.82
N THR A 137 13.34 -6.78 -19.70
CA THR A 137 12.56 -6.53 -18.50
C THR A 137 13.09 -5.33 -17.73
N PHE A 138 12.22 -4.33 -17.48
CA PHE A 138 12.58 -3.13 -16.74
C PHE A 138 12.22 -3.21 -15.25
N GLY A 139 11.30 -4.09 -14.86
CA GLY A 139 10.88 -4.26 -13.49
C GLY A 139 10.04 -5.51 -13.28
N CYS A 140 10.04 -6.03 -12.07
CA CYS A 140 9.33 -7.24 -11.67
C CYS A 140 8.47 -6.98 -10.45
N LEU A 141 7.19 -7.36 -10.49
CA LEU A 141 6.27 -7.31 -9.36
C LEU A 141 6.20 -8.68 -8.70
N ILE A 142 6.51 -8.72 -7.41
CA ILE A 142 6.41 -9.88 -6.54
C ILE A 142 5.33 -9.62 -5.50
N GLN A 143 4.30 -10.46 -5.46
CA GLN A 143 3.24 -10.41 -4.45
C GLN A 143 3.68 -11.22 -3.23
N ASN A 144 3.66 -10.62 -2.03
CA ASN A 144 4.12 -11.27 -0.81
C ASN A 144 3.31 -10.86 0.44
N PRO A 145 2.52 -11.75 1.04
CA PRO A 145 2.15 -13.09 0.55
C PRO A 145 1.40 -13.05 -0.80
N ASP A 146 1.44 -14.15 -1.54
CA ASP A 146 0.78 -14.25 -2.84
C ASP A 146 -0.73 -14.53 -2.71
N THR A 147 -1.42 -14.75 -3.84
CA THR A 147 -2.88 -15.03 -3.90
C THR A 147 -3.30 -16.26 -3.09
N TYR A 148 -2.42 -17.22 -2.93
CA TYR A 148 -2.66 -18.46 -2.18
C TYR A 148 -2.07 -18.38 -0.77
N GLY A 149 -1.43 -17.25 -0.42
CA GLY A 149 -0.81 -16.94 0.85
C GLY A 149 0.57 -17.58 1.06
N GLU A 150 1.18 -18.02 0.00
CA GLU A 150 2.55 -18.47 0.05
C GLU A 150 3.51 -17.28 0.22
N ILE A 151 4.52 -17.46 1.05
CA ILE A 151 5.56 -16.46 1.26
C ILE A 151 6.68 -16.71 0.25
N ALA A 152 6.97 -15.71 -0.56
CA ALA A 152 8.00 -15.79 -1.59
C ALA A 152 9.41 -15.78 -0.98
N ASN A 153 10.34 -16.53 -1.58
CA ASN A 153 11.77 -16.36 -1.32
C ASN A 153 12.28 -15.09 -2.00
N LEU A 154 12.15 -13.96 -1.31
CA LEU A 154 12.50 -12.65 -1.86
C LEU A 154 13.99 -12.54 -2.23
N ASN A 155 14.89 -13.22 -1.51
CA ASN A 155 16.33 -13.18 -1.84
C ASN A 155 16.60 -13.71 -3.25
N ASP A 156 16.06 -14.88 -3.59
CA ASP A 156 16.31 -15.50 -4.88
C ASP A 156 15.67 -14.69 -6.02
N LEU A 157 14.41 -14.26 -5.84
CA LEU A 157 13.68 -13.51 -6.85
C LEU A 157 14.33 -12.13 -7.11
N ILE A 158 14.75 -11.43 -6.08
CA ILE A 158 15.42 -10.13 -6.21
C ILE A 158 16.81 -10.29 -6.87
N ASN A 159 17.54 -11.36 -6.57
CA ASN A 159 18.82 -11.64 -7.23
C ASN A 159 18.63 -11.93 -8.73
N ILE A 160 17.60 -12.69 -9.11
CA ILE A 160 17.23 -12.93 -10.51
C ILE A 160 16.88 -11.59 -11.19
N ASN A 161 16.07 -10.73 -10.58
CA ASN A 161 15.73 -9.41 -11.13
C ASN A 161 16.99 -8.56 -11.37
N LYS A 162 17.91 -8.54 -10.40
CA LYS A 162 19.16 -7.80 -10.52
C LYS A 162 20.05 -8.30 -11.65
N SER A 163 20.07 -9.60 -11.93
CA SER A 163 20.87 -10.17 -13.04
C SER A 163 20.38 -9.70 -14.42
N HIS A 164 19.10 -9.30 -14.54
CA HIS A 164 18.50 -8.72 -15.75
C HIS A 164 18.43 -7.18 -15.71
N ASP A 165 19.07 -6.51 -14.73
CA ASP A 165 18.97 -5.07 -14.52
C ASP A 165 17.51 -4.59 -14.41
N ALA A 166 16.64 -5.38 -13.78
CA ALA A 166 15.24 -5.10 -13.55
C ALA A 166 15.00 -4.64 -12.10
N LEU A 167 14.14 -3.62 -11.91
CA LEU A 167 13.77 -3.14 -10.58
C LEU A 167 12.85 -4.15 -9.88
N SER A 168 13.08 -4.35 -8.59
CA SER A 168 12.29 -5.25 -7.74
C SER A 168 11.20 -4.49 -7.00
N ILE A 169 9.95 -4.78 -7.35
CA ILE A 169 8.75 -4.18 -6.77
C ILE A 169 8.05 -5.24 -5.92
N ILE A 170 7.85 -4.96 -4.64
CA ILE A 170 7.18 -5.88 -3.72
C ILE A 170 5.80 -5.34 -3.39
N ALA A 171 4.75 -6.09 -3.73
CA ALA A 171 3.40 -5.86 -3.23
C ALA A 171 3.24 -6.64 -1.92
N ALA A 172 3.27 -5.94 -0.78
CA ALA A 172 3.32 -6.54 0.53
C ALA A 172 2.06 -6.26 1.35
N ASP A 173 1.58 -7.28 2.06
CA ASP A 173 0.52 -7.09 3.06
C ASP A 173 1.08 -6.34 4.27
N ILE A 174 0.43 -5.23 4.66
CA ILE A 174 0.93 -4.37 5.74
C ILE A 174 0.98 -5.08 7.09
N MET A 175 0.08 -6.01 7.36
CA MET A 175 0.05 -6.73 8.64
C MET A 175 1.18 -7.77 8.70
N SER A 176 1.55 -8.37 7.56
CA SER A 176 2.70 -9.27 7.48
C SER A 176 4.02 -8.55 7.77
N LEU A 177 4.14 -7.27 7.36
CA LEU A 177 5.34 -6.46 7.61
C LEU A 177 5.61 -6.20 9.11
N VAL A 178 4.59 -6.34 9.96
CA VAL A 178 4.74 -6.19 11.43
C VAL A 178 5.60 -7.32 12.03
N VAL A 179 5.59 -8.51 11.42
CA VAL A 179 6.26 -9.73 11.93
C VAL A 179 7.34 -10.27 11.01
N MET A 180 7.36 -9.86 9.76
CA MET A 180 8.35 -10.29 8.77
C MET A 180 9.51 -9.29 8.67
N LYS A 181 10.62 -9.76 8.13
CA LYS A 181 11.75 -8.91 7.75
C LYS A 181 11.33 -7.92 6.67
N SER A 182 11.84 -6.68 6.77
CA SER A 182 11.43 -5.61 5.84
C SER A 182 11.83 -5.92 4.38
N PRO A 183 11.02 -5.55 3.39
CA PRO A 183 11.38 -5.75 1.98
C PRO A 183 12.69 -5.06 1.55
N LYS A 184 13.02 -3.92 2.15
CA LYS A 184 14.30 -3.23 1.89
C LYS A 184 15.49 -4.10 2.25
N ASP A 185 15.44 -4.85 3.37
CA ASP A 185 16.53 -5.71 3.81
C ASP A 185 16.81 -6.87 2.84
N PHE A 186 15.87 -7.18 1.95
CA PHE A 186 16.06 -8.10 0.83
C PHE A 186 16.56 -7.39 -0.43
N GLY A 187 16.53 -6.08 -0.47
CA GLY A 187 16.99 -5.27 -1.60
C GLY A 187 15.88 -4.89 -2.58
N ALA A 188 14.64 -4.72 -2.10
CA ALA A 188 13.55 -4.16 -2.89
C ALA A 188 13.82 -2.69 -3.25
N ASP A 189 13.42 -2.27 -4.45
CA ASP A 189 13.52 -0.89 -4.93
C ASP A 189 12.24 -0.10 -4.64
N ILE A 190 11.09 -0.76 -4.73
CA ILE A 190 9.77 -0.18 -4.49
C ILE A 190 8.92 -1.17 -3.68
N VAL A 191 8.17 -0.65 -2.73
CA VAL A 191 7.22 -1.44 -1.93
C VAL A 191 5.85 -0.78 -1.99
N VAL A 192 4.83 -1.56 -2.31
CA VAL A 192 3.44 -1.12 -2.41
C VAL A 192 2.52 -2.07 -1.64
N GLY A 193 1.31 -1.62 -1.34
CA GLY A 193 0.31 -2.47 -0.70
C GLY A 193 -0.88 -1.67 -0.20
N SER A 194 -1.78 -2.33 0.52
CA SER A 194 -2.95 -1.71 1.14
C SER A 194 -2.79 -1.60 2.65
N THR A 195 -3.24 -0.48 3.23
CA THR A 195 -3.32 -0.30 4.69
C THR A 195 -4.70 -0.63 5.26
N GLN A 196 -5.61 -1.22 4.49
CA GLN A 196 -6.96 -1.53 4.92
C GLN A 196 -7.00 -2.33 6.23
N ARG A 197 -6.06 -3.26 6.42
CA ARG A 197 -5.94 -4.08 7.63
C ARG A 197 -5.56 -3.29 8.90
N PHE A 198 -5.16 -2.04 8.76
CA PHE A 198 -4.92 -1.14 9.89
C PHE A 198 -6.19 -0.36 10.22
N GLY A 199 -7.25 -1.07 10.59
CA GLY A 199 -8.46 -0.53 11.17
C GLY A 199 -9.36 0.26 10.21
N VAL A 200 -9.16 0.18 8.89
CA VAL A 200 -10.08 0.80 7.94
C VAL A 200 -11.35 -0.05 7.87
N PRO A 201 -12.54 0.49 8.24
CA PRO A 201 -13.77 -0.28 8.24
C PRO A 201 -14.17 -0.67 6.81
N MET A 202 -14.74 -1.87 6.67
CA MET A 202 -15.19 -2.36 5.37
C MET A 202 -16.28 -1.49 4.75
N GLY A 203 -17.14 -0.90 5.56
CA GLY A 203 -18.30 -0.18 5.05
C GLY A 203 -19.11 -1.04 4.07
N LEU A 204 -19.82 -0.43 3.15
CA LEU A 204 -20.55 -1.15 2.11
C LEU A 204 -19.75 -1.35 0.82
N GLY A 205 -18.58 -0.74 0.70
CA GLY A 205 -17.76 -0.74 -0.51
C GLY A 205 -16.31 -1.24 -0.33
N GLY A 206 -15.89 -1.59 0.87
CA GLY A 206 -14.52 -2.05 1.14
C GLY A 206 -13.44 -1.04 0.74
N PRO A 207 -13.46 0.20 1.30
CA PRO A 207 -12.51 1.22 0.90
C PRO A 207 -11.08 0.88 1.32
N HIS A 208 -10.11 1.33 0.53
CA HIS A 208 -8.69 1.13 0.77
C HIS A 208 -7.96 2.47 0.91
N ALA A 209 -6.81 2.46 1.59
CA ALA A 209 -5.72 3.40 1.39
C ALA A 209 -4.49 2.59 1.04
N ALA A 210 -3.94 2.80 -0.13
CA ALA A 210 -2.69 2.15 -0.50
C ALA A 210 -1.50 2.96 -0.01
N TYR A 211 -0.38 2.28 0.12
CA TYR A 211 0.92 2.90 0.36
C TYR A 211 1.87 2.64 -0.80
N PHE A 212 2.83 3.51 -0.90
CA PHE A 212 3.92 3.44 -1.88
C PHE A 212 5.18 3.95 -1.21
N ALA A 213 6.22 3.12 -1.16
CA ALA A 213 7.50 3.46 -0.58
C ALA A 213 8.65 3.09 -1.52
N THR A 214 9.74 3.84 -1.48
CA THR A 214 10.88 3.64 -2.37
C THR A 214 12.19 4.17 -1.76
N LEU A 215 13.29 4.01 -2.47
CA LEU A 215 14.60 4.54 -2.11
C LEU A 215 14.67 6.07 -2.31
N ASP A 216 15.52 6.75 -1.56
CA ASP A 216 15.67 8.22 -1.62
C ASP A 216 16.10 8.73 -3.01
N GLU A 217 16.89 7.94 -3.73
CA GLU A 217 17.31 8.28 -5.09
C GLU A 217 16.13 8.46 -6.05
N TYR A 218 15.00 7.78 -5.81
CA TYR A 218 13.80 7.86 -6.64
C TYR A 218 12.75 8.87 -6.15
N LYS A 219 13.00 9.62 -5.09
CA LYS A 219 12.04 10.54 -4.46
C LYS A 219 11.36 11.54 -5.40
N ARG A 220 12.04 11.92 -6.49
CA ARG A 220 11.49 12.85 -7.50
C ARG A 220 10.54 12.18 -8.48
N MET A 221 10.49 10.86 -8.49
CA MET A 221 9.66 10.05 -9.39
C MET A 221 8.51 9.35 -8.69
N ILE A 222 8.46 9.40 -7.35
CA ILE A 222 7.40 8.75 -6.55
C ILE A 222 6.03 9.35 -6.92
N PRO A 223 4.99 8.53 -7.15
CA PRO A 223 3.65 9.02 -7.42
C PRO A 223 2.97 9.53 -6.14
N GLY A 224 1.90 10.30 -6.30
CA GLY A 224 1.13 10.83 -5.19
C GLY A 224 1.82 11.96 -4.44
N ARG A 225 1.26 12.35 -3.32
CA ARG A 225 1.71 13.50 -2.54
C ARG A 225 2.71 13.10 -1.48
N LEU A 226 3.59 14.04 -1.18
CA LEU A 226 4.55 13.96 -0.09
C LEU A 226 4.30 15.10 0.89
N ILE A 227 4.26 14.77 2.16
CA ILE A 227 4.23 15.76 3.24
C ILE A 227 5.66 15.93 3.76
N GLY A 228 6.04 17.17 3.98
CA GLY A 228 7.35 17.53 4.50
C GLY A 228 7.25 18.44 5.71
N VAL A 229 8.29 18.39 6.54
CA VAL A 229 8.46 19.29 7.68
C VAL A 229 9.08 20.60 7.20
N SER A 230 8.59 21.69 7.72
CA SER A 230 9.06 23.05 7.48
C SER A 230 9.01 23.86 8.78
N VAL A 231 9.27 25.14 8.69
CA VAL A 231 9.06 26.09 9.77
C VAL A 231 8.15 27.22 9.30
N ASP A 232 7.36 27.75 10.20
CA ASP A 232 6.52 28.92 9.95
C ASP A 232 7.34 30.24 10.10
N ARG A 233 6.68 31.37 9.91
CA ARG A 233 7.32 32.70 10.05
C ARG A 233 7.87 33.00 11.46
N THR A 234 7.46 32.22 12.46
CA THR A 234 7.90 32.34 13.87
C THR A 234 8.92 31.27 14.24
N ASN A 235 9.48 30.55 13.26
CA ASN A 235 10.39 29.42 13.42
C ASN A 235 9.80 28.23 14.18
N LYS A 236 8.47 28.11 14.27
CA LYS A 236 7.82 26.93 14.81
C LYS A 236 7.68 25.85 13.74
N ARG A 237 7.78 24.59 14.17
CA ARG A 237 7.58 23.42 13.29
C ARG A 237 6.22 23.50 12.60
N SER A 238 6.21 23.32 11.31
CA SER A 238 5.01 23.30 10.47
C SER A 238 5.11 22.21 9.40
N TYR A 239 3.98 21.84 8.84
CA TYR A 239 3.87 20.81 7.81
C TYR A 239 3.33 21.42 6.53
N ARG A 240 3.82 20.92 5.40
CA ARG A 240 3.33 21.31 4.07
C ARG A 240 3.51 20.18 3.07
N MET A 241 2.85 20.27 1.93
CA MET A 241 3.16 19.39 0.81
C MET A 241 4.56 19.69 0.27
N ALA A 242 5.33 18.63 0.05
CA ALA A 242 6.71 18.70 -0.45
C ALA A 242 6.79 18.25 -1.92
N LEU A 243 7.83 18.72 -2.63
CA LEU A 243 8.11 18.35 -4.02
C LEU A 243 6.91 18.53 -4.98
N GLN A 244 6.09 19.55 -4.77
CA GLN A 244 4.86 19.82 -5.53
C GLN A 244 5.08 20.01 -7.03
N THR A 245 6.29 20.38 -7.46
CA THR A 245 6.64 20.52 -8.88
C THR A 245 6.46 19.24 -9.71
N ARG A 246 6.25 18.10 -9.07
CA ARG A 246 5.93 16.80 -9.73
C ARG A 246 4.44 16.66 -10.03
N GLU A 247 3.59 17.43 -9.37
CA GLU A 247 2.15 17.22 -9.33
C GLU A 247 1.42 17.79 -10.54
N GLN A 248 0.27 17.22 -10.86
CA GLN A 248 -0.54 17.55 -12.03
C GLN A 248 -0.98 19.01 -12.06
N HIS A 249 -1.33 19.61 -10.92
CA HIS A 249 -1.79 21.00 -10.86
C HIS A 249 -0.70 22.01 -11.23
N ILE A 250 0.58 21.60 -11.21
CA ILE A 250 1.71 22.43 -11.63
C ILE A 250 2.20 22.01 -13.02
N ARG A 251 2.48 20.74 -13.25
CA ARG A 251 3.11 20.24 -14.48
C ARG A 251 2.16 19.80 -15.58
N ARG A 252 0.86 19.72 -15.30
CA ARG A 252 -0.18 19.27 -16.25
C ARG A 252 0.20 17.91 -16.87
N GLU A 253 0.25 17.82 -18.20
CA GLU A 253 0.62 16.59 -18.93
C GLU A 253 2.04 16.06 -18.65
N LYS A 254 2.93 16.91 -18.14
CA LYS A 254 4.30 16.52 -17.76
C LYS A 254 4.43 16.09 -16.31
N ALA A 255 3.33 15.92 -15.59
CA ALA A 255 3.33 15.45 -14.21
C ALA A 255 3.93 14.05 -14.08
N THR A 256 4.51 13.78 -12.93
CA THR A 256 5.06 12.44 -12.63
C THR A 256 3.95 11.39 -12.59
N SER A 257 2.77 11.75 -12.06
CA SER A 257 1.57 10.92 -12.01
C SER A 257 0.34 11.81 -12.16
N ASN A 258 -0.75 11.25 -12.71
CA ASN A 258 -2.04 11.92 -12.83
C ASN A 258 -2.94 11.74 -11.59
N ILE A 259 -2.39 11.23 -10.48
CA ILE A 259 -3.13 11.10 -9.23
C ILE A 259 -3.40 12.50 -8.66
N CYS A 260 -4.68 12.88 -8.65
CA CYS A 260 -5.13 14.18 -8.15
C CYS A 260 -5.44 14.13 -6.65
N THR A 261 -6.14 13.10 -6.20
CA THR A 261 -6.62 12.96 -4.82
C THR A 261 -6.19 11.62 -4.24
N ALA A 262 -5.70 11.65 -3.01
CA ALA A 262 -5.34 10.47 -2.25
C ALA A 262 -6.43 10.12 -1.22
N GLN A 263 -6.37 8.93 -0.64
CA GLN A 263 -7.29 8.45 0.40
C GLN A 263 -6.94 9.03 1.79
N ALA A 264 -7.02 10.35 1.94
CA ALA A 264 -6.52 11.05 3.12
C ALA A 264 -7.16 10.55 4.44
N LEU A 265 -8.50 10.46 4.52
CA LEU A 265 -9.19 10.01 5.72
C LEU A 265 -8.79 8.58 6.11
N LEU A 266 -8.72 7.68 5.15
CA LEU A 266 -8.40 6.27 5.39
C LEU A 266 -6.94 6.08 5.79
N ALA A 267 -6.03 6.88 5.23
CA ALA A 267 -4.62 6.92 5.64
C ALA A 267 -4.49 7.42 7.09
N ILE A 268 -5.26 8.44 7.47
CA ILE A 268 -5.30 8.96 8.84
C ILE A 268 -5.84 7.89 9.81
N ILE A 269 -6.88 7.16 9.43
CA ILE A 269 -7.40 6.03 10.23
C ILE A 269 -6.30 4.97 10.43
N SER A 270 -5.59 4.60 9.37
CA SER A 270 -4.52 3.61 9.43
C SER A 270 -3.36 4.04 10.33
N ALA A 271 -2.92 5.29 10.21
CA ALA A 271 -1.91 5.85 11.09
C ALA A 271 -2.38 5.88 12.56
N SER A 272 -3.63 6.30 12.79
CA SER A 272 -4.23 6.32 14.13
C SER A 272 -4.35 4.93 14.74
N TYR A 273 -4.66 3.92 13.92
CA TYR A 273 -4.70 2.53 14.35
C TYR A 273 -3.32 2.05 14.84
N ALA A 274 -2.26 2.35 14.09
CA ALA A 274 -0.91 2.01 14.49
C ALA A 274 -0.48 2.73 15.78
N ILE A 275 -0.79 4.02 15.91
CA ILE A 275 -0.51 4.81 17.11
C ILE A 275 -1.29 4.27 18.33
N TYR A 276 -2.58 3.95 18.15
CA TYR A 276 -3.45 3.44 19.21
C TYR A 276 -2.96 2.10 19.78
N HIS A 277 -2.55 1.20 18.92
CA HIS A 277 -2.10 -0.13 19.34
C HIS A 277 -0.63 -0.15 19.76
N GLY A 278 0.21 0.65 19.13
CA GLY A 278 1.65 0.61 19.31
C GLY A 278 2.29 -0.69 18.80
N PRO A 279 3.62 -0.79 18.79
CA PRO A 279 4.32 -1.89 18.14
C PRO A 279 4.05 -3.26 18.78
N THR A 280 3.97 -3.33 20.10
CA THR A 280 3.75 -4.60 20.81
C THR A 280 2.38 -5.19 20.51
N ARG A 281 1.32 -4.36 20.56
CA ARG A 281 -0.04 -4.85 20.31
C ARG A 281 -0.26 -5.14 18.84
N LEU A 282 0.33 -4.40 17.92
CA LEU A 282 0.31 -4.72 16.49
C LEU A 282 0.95 -6.09 16.21
N LYS A 283 2.07 -6.41 16.85
CA LYS A 283 2.69 -7.73 16.78
C LYS A 283 1.76 -8.84 17.29
N ASN A 284 1.10 -8.61 18.42
CA ASN A 284 0.14 -9.59 18.94
C ASN A 284 -1.02 -9.79 17.97
N ILE A 285 -1.60 -8.71 17.42
CA ILE A 285 -2.68 -8.79 16.43
C ILE A 285 -2.21 -9.57 15.19
N ALA A 286 -1.01 -9.30 14.67
CA ALA A 286 -0.47 -10.01 13.52
C ALA A 286 -0.26 -11.51 13.80
N ASN A 287 0.24 -11.86 14.98
CA ASN A 287 0.41 -13.25 15.40
C ASN A 287 -0.95 -13.96 15.59
N ASP A 288 -1.93 -13.30 16.21
CA ASP A 288 -3.28 -13.84 16.39
C ASP A 288 -3.95 -14.14 15.05
N LEU A 289 -3.82 -13.23 14.07
CA LEU A 289 -4.28 -13.44 12.70
C LEU A 289 -3.59 -14.62 12.03
N SER A 290 -2.31 -14.82 12.27
CA SER A 290 -1.54 -15.97 11.79
C SER A 290 -2.01 -17.29 12.42
N LEU A 291 -2.37 -17.29 13.71
CA LEU A 291 -2.77 -18.49 14.46
C LEU A 291 -4.21 -18.94 14.20
N ILE A 292 -5.12 -18.10 13.75
CA ILE A 292 -6.51 -18.44 13.45
C ILE A 292 -6.60 -19.62 12.45
N HIS A 293 -5.65 -19.72 11.54
CA HIS A 293 -5.59 -20.82 10.57
C HIS A 293 -5.22 -22.16 11.18
N ILE A 294 -4.47 -22.16 12.28
CA ILE A 294 -4.03 -23.36 12.97
C ILE A 294 -5.14 -23.86 13.89
N SER A 295 -5.90 -22.98 14.51
CA SER A 295 -6.92 -23.33 15.52
C SER A 295 -8.31 -23.65 14.94
N GLU A 296 -8.61 -23.28 13.69
CA GLU A 296 -9.89 -23.58 13.03
C GLU A 296 -9.75 -24.45 11.76
N PRO A 297 -9.19 -25.66 11.84
CA PRO A 297 -8.93 -26.50 10.66
C PRO A 297 -10.23 -27.07 10.03
N THR A 298 -11.37 -26.93 10.67
CA THR A 298 -12.66 -27.49 10.20
C THR A 298 -13.32 -26.71 9.07
N ARG A 299 -12.89 -25.49 8.79
CA ARG A 299 -13.40 -24.69 7.67
C ARG A 299 -12.53 -24.86 6.42
N ARG A 300 -12.47 -26.08 5.88
CA ARG A 300 -11.64 -26.38 4.69
C ARG A 300 -11.85 -25.44 3.50
N TYR A 301 -13.05 -24.90 3.31
CA TYR A 301 -13.34 -23.89 2.27
C TYR A 301 -12.87 -22.47 2.63
N ALA A 302 -12.62 -22.21 3.90
CA ALA A 302 -12.05 -20.95 4.37
C ALA A 302 -10.51 -20.98 4.37
N ILE A 303 -9.89 -22.17 4.31
CA ILE A 303 -8.42 -22.31 4.35
C ILE A 303 -7.77 -21.74 3.08
N SER A 304 -8.33 -21.96 1.88
CA SER A 304 -7.79 -21.39 0.65
C SER A 304 -7.82 -19.84 0.61
N TYR A 305 -8.69 -19.22 1.42
CA TYR A 305 -8.76 -17.76 1.56
C TYR A 305 -8.10 -17.25 2.85
N ALA A 306 -7.82 -18.14 3.77
CA ALA A 306 -7.28 -17.84 5.08
C ALA A 306 -5.77 -17.56 5.05
N VAL A 307 -5.10 -18.08 4.06
CA VAL A 307 -3.69 -17.89 3.79
C VAL A 307 -3.38 -16.42 3.42
N PHE A 308 -4.38 -15.62 3.06
CA PHE A 308 -4.26 -14.17 2.90
C PHE A 308 -4.08 -13.38 4.21
N CYS A 309 -3.99 -14.04 5.34
CA CYS A 309 -3.82 -13.36 6.62
C CYS A 309 -2.38 -13.40 7.17
N LEU A 310 -1.45 -13.94 6.41
CA LEU A 310 -0.02 -13.84 6.70
C LEU A 310 0.63 -12.68 6.00
#